data_76875c980298cf5d4a8375e3ed1ebbf2
#
_entry.id   76875c980298cf5d4a8375e3ed1ebbf2
#
_cell.length_a   1.000
_cell.length_b   1.000
_cell.length_c   1.000
_cell.angle_alpha   90.00
_cell.angle_beta   90.00
_cell.angle_gamma   90.00
#
_symmetry.space_group_name_H-M   'P 1'
#
loop_
_entity.id
_entity.type
_entity.pdbx_description
1 polymer ?
#
loop_
_entity_poly.entity_id
_entity_poly.type
_entity_poly.pdbx_seq_one_letter_code
_entity_poly.pdbx_strand_id
1 'polypeptide(L)'
;LMHLDTLGERLGQLSGIRTPEAQPIDKSGQGGPLISPSRALTPHDLQLQIDQFSRQLESKGDYLSLIESEMIDERVRKNQLPTALPVEAHWNASGFGWRIDPITGAQAMHEGIDFIADSGTPIVAAAAGIVIAAERHPAYGNLVEIDHGNDLVTRYAHASRILVKEGVLVKRGQK
;
A
#
# COMPACT_ATOMS: atom_id res chain seq x y z
N LEU A 1 -4.55 29.53 4.30
CA LEU A 1 -3.89 29.12 3.06
C LEU A 1 -2.51 28.51 3.34
N MET A 2 -1.58 29.17 3.98
CA MET A 2 -0.23 28.64 4.31
C MET A 2 -0.22 27.27 4.99
N HIS A 3 -1.19 26.96 5.84
CA HIS A 3 -1.26 25.66 6.51
C HIS A 3 -1.69 24.53 5.59
N LEU A 4 -2.56 24.79 4.62
CA LEU A 4 -2.97 23.83 3.59
C LEU A 4 -1.83 23.58 2.57
N ASP A 5 -1.05 24.60 2.24
CA ASP A 5 0.10 24.47 1.35
C ASP A 5 1.17 23.57 1.94
N THR A 6 1.55 23.81 3.22
CA THR A 6 2.53 22.96 3.91
C THR A 6 2.05 21.54 4.13
N LEU A 7 0.75 21.32 4.32
CA LEU A 7 0.17 19.98 4.42
C LEU A 7 0.21 19.26 3.07
N GLY A 8 -0.19 19.95 1.99
CA GLY A 8 -0.14 19.43 0.63
C GLY A 8 1.29 19.07 0.18
N GLU A 9 2.27 19.91 0.48
CA GLU A 9 3.69 19.62 0.19
C GLU A 9 4.20 18.39 0.96
N ARG A 10 3.89 18.26 2.24
CA ARG A 10 4.27 17.09 3.04
C ARG A 10 3.62 15.81 2.57
N LEU A 11 2.34 15.85 2.19
CA LEU A 11 1.62 14.71 1.63
C LEU A 11 2.16 14.33 0.24
N GLY A 12 2.46 15.33 -0.61
CA GLY A 12 3.08 15.11 -1.92
C GLY A 12 4.46 14.46 -1.81
N GLN A 13 5.29 14.86 -0.85
CA GLN A 13 6.58 14.25 -0.59
C GLN A 13 6.44 12.80 -0.08
N LEU A 14 5.45 12.52 0.74
CA LEU A 14 5.19 11.18 1.27
C LEU A 14 4.62 10.22 0.21
N SER A 15 3.86 10.74 -0.75
CA SER A 15 3.26 9.96 -1.86
C SER A 15 4.17 9.86 -3.08
N GLY A 16 5.32 10.56 -3.10
CA GLY A 16 6.23 10.59 -4.26
C GLY A 16 5.72 11.42 -5.44
N ILE A 17 4.62 12.13 -5.28
CA ILE A 17 4.07 13.02 -6.31
C ILE A 17 4.86 14.33 -6.26
N ARG A 18 5.47 14.70 -7.40
CA ARG A 18 6.05 16.03 -7.56
C ARG A 18 4.94 17.07 -7.53
N THR A 19 5.00 17.97 -6.55
CA THR A 19 4.15 19.17 -6.58
C THR A 19 4.32 19.87 -7.92
N PRO A 20 3.24 20.26 -8.62
CA PRO A 20 3.35 21.23 -9.71
C PRO A 20 4.12 22.41 -9.12
N GLU A 21 5.21 22.85 -9.79
CA GLU A 21 5.98 24.01 -9.35
C GLU A 21 5.01 25.13 -9.00
N ALA A 22 4.89 25.41 -7.71
CA ALA A 22 4.24 26.64 -7.27
C ALA A 22 5.00 27.76 -7.97
N GLN A 23 4.33 28.49 -8.84
CA GLN A 23 4.93 29.69 -9.44
C GLN A 23 5.55 30.47 -8.28
N PRO A 24 6.82 30.90 -8.39
CA PRO A 24 7.49 31.58 -7.30
C PRO A 24 6.62 32.76 -6.88
N ILE A 25 6.07 32.67 -5.69
CA ILE A 25 5.48 33.82 -5.02
C ILE A 25 6.62 34.80 -4.91
N ASP A 26 6.50 35.87 -5.67
CA ASP A 26 7.45 36.97 -5.72
C ASP A 26 7.97 37.24 -4.29
N LYS A 27 9.29 37.18 -4.13
CA LYS A 27 9.94 37.34 -2.83
C LYS A 27 9.72 38.78 -2.35
N SER A 28 8.56 39.09 -1.85
CA SER A 28 8.26 40.33 -1.16
C SER A 28 8.82 40.24 0.27
N GLY A 29 10.10 40.45 0.36
CA GLY A 29 10.86 40.48 1.61
C GLY A 29 11.78 41.72 1.69
N GLN A 30 11.35 42.85 1.11
CA GLN A 30 12.00 44.13 1.33
C GLN A 30 11.03 45.02 2.08
N GLY A 31 11.14 45.01 3.42
CA GLY A 31 10.38 45.86 4.29
C GLY A 31 10.85 47.33 4.18
N GLY A 32 9.97 48.16 3.66
CA GLY A 32 9.97 49.61 3.82
C GLY A 32 8.52 50.05 4.02
N PRO A 33 8.25 51.19 4.70
CA PRO A 33 6.88 51.66 4.84
C PRO A 33 6.33 52.01 3.45
N LEU A 34 5.52 51.11 2.91
CA LEU A 34 4.79 51.34 1.66
C LEU A 34 3.66 52.30 1.95
N ILE A 35 3.91 53.61 1.75
CA ILE A 35 2.84 54.60 1.65
C ILE A 35 2.22 54.46 0.24
N SER A 36 1.51 53.38 0.02
CA SER A 36 0.63 53.31 -1.12
C SER A 36 -0.65 54.05 -0.79
N PRO A 37 -1.09 55.02 -1.60
CA PRO A 37 -2.43 55.57 -1.41
C PRO A 37 -3.42 54.44 -1.40
N SER A 38 -4.22 54.30 -0.35
CA SER A 38 -5.27 53.29 -0.25
C SER A 38 -6.29 53.52 -1.35
N ARG A 39 -6.09 52.88 -2.50
CA ARG A 39 -7.09 52.86 -3.57
C ARG A 39 -8.25 52.00 -3.04
N ALA A 40 -9.42 52.61 -2.93
CA ALA A 40 -10.64 51.87 -2.61
C ALA A 40 -10.84 50.76 -3.67
N LEU A 41 -11.00 49.52 -3.21
CA LEU A 41 -11.32 48.40 -4.08
C LEU A 41 -12.63 48.67 -4.81
N THR A 42 -12.60 48.54 -6.11
CA THR A 42 -13.84 48.62 -6.87
C THR A 42 -14.59 47.29 -6.82
N PRO A 43 -15.91 47.23 -7.01
CA PRO A 43 -16.63 45.95 -7.10
C PRO A 43 -16.05 45.01 -8.15
N HIS A 44 -15.50 45.55 -9.24
CA HIS A 44 -14.82 44.78 -10.27
C HIS A 44 -13.52 44.13 -9.78
N ASP A 45 -12.69 44.90 -9.04
CA ASP A 45 -11.44 44.37 -8.45
C ASP A 45 -11.74 43.23 -7.45
N LEU A 46 -12.80 43.39 -6.67
CA LEU A 46 -13.25 42.38 -5.73
C LEU A 46 -13.72 41.09 -6.45
N GLN A 47 -14.48 41.23 -7.54
CA GLN A 47 -14.92 40.10 -8.35
C GLN A 47 -13.74 39.34 -8.94
N LEU A 48 -12.75 40.04 -9.48
CA LEU A 48 -11.53 39.42 -10.00
C LEU A 48 -10.76 38.62 -8.92
N GLN A 49 -10.66 39.17 -7.71
CA GLN A 49 -10.01 38.48 -6.59
C GLN A 49 -10.79 37.24 -6.17
N ILE A 50 -12.11 37.28 -6.12
CA ILE A 50 -12.96 36.14 -5.81
C ILE A 50 -12.80 35.05 -6.88
N ASP A 51 -12.84 35.42 -8.16
CA ASP A 51 -12.67 34.47 -9.26
C ASP A 51 -11.27 33.81 -9.24
N GLN A 52 -10.24 34.59 -8.94
CA GLN A 52 -8.88 34.09 -8.80
C GLN A 52 -8.77 33.12 -7.61
N PHE A 53 -9.37 33.49 -6.47
CA PHE A 53 -9.37 32.64 -5.28
C PHE A 53 -10.15 31.34 -5.51
N SER A 54 -11.31 31.41 -6.19
CA SER A 54 -12.09 30.24 -6.54
C SER A 54 -11.29 29.27 -7.42
N ARG A 55 -10.62 29.75 -8.47
CA ARG A 55 -9.75 28.92 -9.31
C ARG A 55 -8.60 28.30 -8.52
N GLN A 56 -8.02 29.01 -7.57
CA GLN A 56 -6.97 28.47 -6.71
C GLN A 56 -7.51 27.35 -5.79
N LEU A 57 -8.72 27.52 -5.26
CA LEU A 57 -9.36 26.49 -4.43
C LEU A 57 -9.70 25.24 -5.23
N GLU A 58 -10.24 25.40 -6.44
CA GLU A 58 -10.52 24.27 -7.35
C GLU A 58 -9.23 23.51 -7.67
N SER A 59 -8.18 24.19 -8.11
CA SER A 59 -6.89 23.56 -8.42
C SER A 59 -6.28 22.83 -7.21
N LYS A 60 -6.41 23.39 -6.00
CA LYS A 60 -5.94 22.72 -4.78
C LYS A 60 -6.81 21.52 -4.41
N GLY A 61 -8.12 21.61 -4.64
CA GLY A 61 -9.04 20.49 -4.47
C GLY A 61 -8.67 19.30 -5.37
N ASP A 62 -8.45 19.57 -6.65
CA ASP A 62 -8.02 18.56 -7.62
C ASP A 62 -6.69 17.92 -7.23
N TYR A 63 -5.73 18.72 -6.80
CA TYR A 63 -4.43 18.24 -6.34
C TYR A 63 -4.54 17.32 -5.10
N LEU A 64 -5.36 17.70 -4.12
CA LEU A 64 -5.58 16.87 -2.92
C LEU A 64 -6.29 15.55 -3.27
N SER A 65 -7.25 15.59 -4.20
CA SER A 65 -7.93 14.37 -4.68
C SER A 65 -6.98 13.41 -5.39
N LEU A 66 -6.02 13.95 -6.16
CA LEU A 66 -4.98 13.14 -6.79
C LEU A 66 -4.08 12.47 -5.75
N ILE A 67 -3.65 13.21 -4.72
CA ILE A 67 -2.84 12.66 -3.61
C ILE A 67 -3.61 11.56 -2.89
N GLU A 68 -4.89 11.80 -2.58
CA GLU A 68 -5.73 10.81 -1.91
C GLU A 68 -5.82 9.50 -2.70
N SER A 69 -6.06 9.61 -4.02
CA SER A 69 -6.09 8.46 -4.92
C SER A 69 -4.79 7.66 -4.88
N GLU A 70 -3.65 8.33 -5.02
CA GLU A 70 -2.33 7.68 -5.01
C GLU A 70 -2.02 7.02 -3.66
N MET A 71 -2.39 7.67 -2.56
CA MET A 71 -2.22 7.08 -1.22
C MET A 71 -3.07 5.82 -1.03
N ILE A 72 -4.29 5.79 -1.58
CA ILE A 72 -5.15 4.61 -1.56
C ILE A 72 -4.50 3.49 -2.38
N ASP A 73 -4.04 3.78 -3.59
CA ASP A 73 -3.40 2.82 -4.48
C ASP A 73 -2.12 2.24 -3.86
N GLU A 74 -1.30 3.07 -3.24
CA GLU A 74 -0.10 2.61 -2.53
C GLU A 74 -0.46 1.71 -1.33
N ARG A 75 -1.51 2.04 -0.59
CA ARG A 75 -1.99 1.23 0.53
C ARG A 75 -2.51 -0.12 0.06
N VAL A 76 -3.26 -0.16 -1.04
CA VAL A 76 -3.73 -1.40 -1.66
C VAL A 76 -2.55 -2.25 -2.08
N ARG A 77 -1.60 -1.69 -2.81
CA ARG A 77 -0.38 -2.36 -3.28
C ARG A 77 0.44 -2.94 -2.12
N LYS A 78 0.66 -2.18 -1.05
CA LYS A 78 1.35 -2.65 0.16
C LYS A 78 0.64 -3.82 0.84
N ASN A 79 -0.70 -3.81 0.85
CA ASN A 79 -1.47 -4.89 1.44
C ASN A 79 -1.46 -6.18 0.60
N GLN A 80 -1.26 -6.08 -0.70
CA GLN A 80 -1.17 -7.20 -1.63
C GLN A 80 0.21 -7.86 -1.65
N LEU A 81 1.26 -7.18 -1.18
CA LEU A 81 2.59 -7.78 -1.09
C LEU A 81 2.69 -8.74 0.11
N PRO A 82 3.10 -10.01 -0.10
CA PRO A 82 3.20 -11.02 0.96
C PRO A 82 4.46 -10.79 1.81
N THR A 83 4.40 -9.79 2.65
CA THR A 83 5.50 -9.38 3.54
C THR A 83 5.28 -9.78 4.99
N ALA A 84 4.12 -10.33 5.36
CA ALA A 84 3.88 -10.89 6.67
C ALA A 84 4.39 -12.32 6.75
N LEU A 85 5.03 -12.68 7.86
CA LEU A 85 5.35 -14.09 8.14
C LEU A 85 4.04 -14.86 8.35
N PRO A 86 3.86 -16.01 7.67
CA PRO A 86 2.60 -16.75 7.74
C PRO A 86 2.43 -17.52 9.04
N VAL A 87 3.49 -17.70 9.80
CA VAL A 87 3.50 -18.45 11.07
C VAL A 87 4.44 -17.75 12.06
N GLU A 88 4.03 -17.64 13.32
CA GLU A 88 4.91 -17.27 14.40
C GLU A 88 5.82 -18.49 14.76
N ALA A 89 6.89 -18.64 14.00
CA ALA A 89 7.85 -19.72 14.20
C ALA A 89 9.23 -19.17 14.52
N HIS A 90 9.98 -19.88 15.36
CA HIS A 90 11.29 -19.38 15.79
C HIS A 90 12.36 -19.51 14.72
N TRP A 91 12.24 -20.41 13.72
CA TRP A 91 13.22 -20.62 12.63
C TRP A 91 12.62 -21.40 11.45
N ASN A 92 13.20 -21.23 10.26
CA ASN A 92 12.92 -22.04 9.08
C ASN A 92 13.53 -23.43 9.24
N ALA A 93 12.75 -24.49 9.04
CA ALA A 93 13.28 -25.85 9.00
C ALA A 93 14.12 -26.08 7.74
N SER A 94 13.69 -25.53 6.61
CA SER A 94 14.35 -25.64 5.34
C SER A 94 14.04 -24.44 4.45
N GLY A 95 15.07 -23.92 3.77
CA GLY A 95 14.96 -22.80 2.84
C GLY A 95 14.61 -23.24 1.43
N PHE A 96 14.37 -22.24 0.57
CA PHE A 96 14.18 -22.38 -0.86
C PHE A 96 15.47 -22.87 -1.54
N GLY A 97 15.37 -23.76 -2.52
CA GLY A 97 16.49 -24.17 -3.37
C GLY A 97 16.61 -25.67 -3.59
N TRP A 98 17.65 -26.06 -4.32
CA TRP A 98 17.98 -27.45 -4.57
C TRP A 98 18.50 -28.13 -3.31
N ARG A 99 17.88 -29.27 -2.96
CA ARG A 99 18.29 -30.10 -1.82
C ARG A 99 18.12 -31.59 -2.14
N ILE A 100 18.74 -32.41 -1.32
CA ILE A 100 18.47 -33.86 -1.35
C ILE A 100 17.15 -34.06 -0.62
N ASP A 101 16.18 -34.67 -1.33
CA ASP A 101 14.89 -35.05 -0.74
C ASP A 101 15.12 -36.12 0.36
N PRO A 102 14.65 -35.87 1.58
CA PRO A 102 14.91 -36.77 2.69
C PRO A 102 14.21 -38.13 2.61
N ILE A 103 13.21 -38.25 1.73
CA ILE A 103 12.40 -39.47 1.53
C ILE A 103 12.95 -40.29 0.38
N THR A 104 13.24 -39.65 -0.76
CA THR A 104 13.65 -40.35 -1.99
C THR A 104 15.17 -40.40 -2.17
N GLY A 105 15.93 -39.53 -1.50
CA GLY A 105 17.37 -39.38 -1.68
C GLY A 105 17.77 -38.71 -3.01
N ALA A 106 16.82 -38.30 -3.82
CA ALA A 106 17.05 -37.62 -5.08
C ALA A 106 17.24 -36.11 -4.89
N GLN A 107 17.93 -35.46 -5.84
CA GLN A 107 17.94 -33.99 -5.90
C GLN A 107 16.55 -33.48 -6.28
N ALA A 108 15.96 -32.65 -5.40
CA ALA A 108 14.67 -32.01 -5.61
C ALA A 108 14.76 -30.51 -5.35
N MET A 109 14.02 -29.73 -6.13
CA MET A 109 13.87 -28.30 -5.91
C MET A 109 12.80 -28.07 -4.87
N HIS A 110 13.17 -27.38 -3.78
CA HIS A 110 12.23 -26.90 -2.78
C HIS A 110 11.77 -25.50 -3.17
N GLU A 111 10.53 -25.37 -3.60
CA GLU A 111 9.93 -24.12 -4.13
C GLU A 111 9.29 -23.28 -3.00
N GLY A 112 9.67 -23.51 -1.76
CA GLY A 112 9.09 -22.84 -0.60
C GLY A 112 10.04 -22.70 0.57
N ILE A 113 9.47 -22.31 1.69
CA ILE A 113 10.14 -22.22 2.99
C ILE A 113 9.33 -23.06 3.99
N ASP A 114 10.00 -23.98 4.68
CA ASP A 114 9.39 -24.75 5.74
C ASP A 114 9.56 -24.05 7.09
N PHE A 115 8.48 -23.96 7.85
CA PHE A 115 8.47 -23.41 9.20
C PHE A 115 8.25 -24.54 10.21
N ILE A 116 9.04 -24.57 11.28
CA ILE A 116 8.82 -25.47 12.39
C ILE A 116 7.81 -24.85 13.34
N ALA A 117 6.68 -25.50 13.51
CA ALA A 117 5.64 -25.07 14.44
C ALA A 117 4.87 -26.28 15.00
N ASP A 118 4.33 -26.13 16.19
CA ASP A 118 3.47 -27.15 16.81
C ASP A 118 2.16 -27.30 16.04
N SER A 119 1.61 -28.52 16.06
CA SER A 119 0.30 -28.76 15.43
C SER A 119 -0.78 -27.89 16.07
N GLY A 120 -1.50 -27.14 15.23
CA GLY A 120 -2.50 -26.19 15.69
C GLY A 120 -2.03 -24.74 15.75
N THR A 121 -0.74 -24.48 15.56
CA THR A 121 -0.23 -23.11 15.40
C THR A 121 -0.97 -22.40 14.28
N PRO A 122 -1.44 -21.17 14.49
CA PRO A 122 -2.15 -20.41 13.46
C PRO A 122 -1.27 -20.17 12.24
N ILE A 123 -1.83 -20.45 11.06
CA ILE A 123 -1.29 -19.99 9.78
C ILE A 123 -2.10 -18.79 9.35
N VAL A 124 -1.43 -17.69 9.00
CA VAL A 124 -2.07 -16.44 8.58
C VAL A 124 -1.67 -16.05 7.16
N ALA A 125 -2.57 -15.38 6.47
CA ALA A 125 -2.32 -14.88 5.12
C ALA A 125 -1.20 -13.84 5.13
N ALA A 126 -0.16 -14.06 4.32
CA ALA A 126 1.00 -13.16 4.22
C ALA A 126 0.66 -11.80 3.59
N ALA A 127 -0.41 -11.74 2.80
CA ALA A 127 -0.98 -10.53 2.22
C ALA A 127 -2.50 -10.65 2.06
N ALA A 128 -3.16 -9.56 1.70
CA ALA A 128 -4.56 -9.56 1.31
C ALA A 128 -4.72 -10.18 -0.08
N GLY A 129 -5.82 -10.89 -0.32
CA GLY A 129 -6.07 -11.52 -1.61
C GLY A 129 -7.37 -12.32 -1.65
N ILE A 130 -7.56 -13.08 -2.73
CA ILE A 130 -8.69 -13.99 -2.93
C ILE A 130 -8.19 -15.42 -2.82
N VAL A 131 -8.87 -16.25 -2.05
CA VAL A 131 -8.59 -17.68 -1.98
C VAL A 131 -8.98 -18.33 -3.29
N ILE A 132 -7.99 -18.89 -4.02
CA ILE A 132 -8.20 -19.56 -5.30
C ILE A 132 -8.23 -21.09 -5.19
N ALA A 133 -7.69 -21.64 -4.09
CA ALA A 133 -7.82 -23.05 -3.75
C ALA A 133 -7.87 -23.23 -2.22
N ALA A 134 -8.73 -24.14 -1.76
CA ALA A 134 -8.86 -24.50 -0.35
C ALA A 134 -9.28 -25.96 -0.26
N GLU A 135 -8.33 -26.89 -0.43
CA GLU A 135 -8.61 -28.31 -0.65
C GLU A 135 -7.55 -29.23 -0.01
N ARG A 136 -7.81 -30.54 -0.06
CA ARG A 136 -6.82 -31.54 0.28
C ARG A 136 -6.07 -32.00 -0.96
N HIS A 137 -4.79 -31.64 -1.02
CA HIS A 137 -3.91 -32.01 -2.13
C HIS A 137 -3.08 -33.26 -1.79
N PRO A 138 -2.86 -34.20 -2.74
CA PRO A 138 -2.12 -35.45 -2.47
C PRO A 138 -0.70 -35.23 -1.96
N ALA A 139 0.01 -34.23 -2.48
CA ALA A 139 1.40 -33.92 -2.09
C ALA A 139 1.52 -32.90 -0.96
N TYR A 140 0.57 -31.96 -0.83
CA TYR A 140 0.66 -30.82 0.09
C TYR A 140 -0.26 -30.94 1.31
N GLY A 141 -1.01 -32.03 1.46
CA GLY A 141 -1.98 -32.17 2.55
C GLY A 141 -3.12 -31.16 2.41
N ASN A 142 -3.55 -30.56 3.51
CA ASN A 142 -4.50 -29.45 3.44
C ASN A 142 -3.78 -28.22 2.90
N LEU A 143 -4.28 -27.69 1.78
CA LEU A 143 -3.68 -26.64 0.97
C LEU A 143 -4.61 -25.46 0.89
N VAL A 144 -4.04 -24.27 1.00
CA VAL A 144 -4.72 -23.01 0.68
C VAL A 144 -3.81 -22.22 -0.29
N GLU A 145 -4.38 -21.72 -1.38
CA GLU A 145 -3.71 -20.80 -2.29
C GLU A 145 -4.47 -19.47 -2.32
N ILE A 146 -3.72 -18.38 -2.30
CA ILE A 146 -4.26 -17.02 -2.28
C ILE A 146 -3.63 -16.24 -3.43
N ASP A 147 -4.48 -15.72 -4.31
CA ASP A 147 -4.10 -14.76 -5.35
C ASP A 147 -4.14 -13.35 -4.78
N HIS A 148 -3.01 -12.65 -4.85
CA HIS A 148 -2.83 -11.29 -4.37
C HIS A 148 -2.94 -10.24 -5.48
N GLY A 149 -3.21 -10.68 -6.73
CA GLY A 149 -3.14 -9.88 -7.93
C GLY A 149 -1.70 -9.75 -8.47
N ASN A 150 -1.58 -9.18 -9.68
CA ASN A 150 -0.30 -8.99 -10.37
C ASN A 150 0.53 -10.28 -10.51
N ASP A 151 -0.14 -11.40 -10.79
CA ASP A 151 0.45 -12.74 -10.95
C ASP A 151 1.16 -13.27 -9.68
N LEU A 152 0.84 -12.71 -8.52
CA LEU A 152 1.43 -13.09 -7.26
C LEU A 152 0.51 -13.99 -6.46
N VAL A 153 0.91 -15.25 -6.28
CA VAL A 153 0.17 -16.27 -5.53
C VAL A 153 0.99 -16.76 -4.36
N THR A 154 0.39 -16.90 -3.18
CA THR A 154 1.00 -17.61 -2.05
C THR A 154 0.31 -18.93 -1.81
N ARG A 155 1.10 -19.94 -1.41
CA ARG A 155 0.65 -21.30 -1.11
C ARG A 155 0.98 -21.67 0.33
N TYR A 156 -0.01 -22.20 1.05
CA TYR A 156 0.10 -22.65 2.44
C TYR A 156 -0.25 -24.13 2.48
N ALA A 157 0.72 -24.96 2.84
CA ALA A 157 0.61 -26.40 2.82
C ALA A 157 0.67 -27.01 4.23
N HIS A 158 0.34 -28.29 4.33
CA HIS A 158 0.42 -29.12 5.55
C HIS A 158 -0.38 -28.57 6.74
N ALA A 159 -1.40 -27.76 6.49
CA ALA A 159 -2.29 -27.26 7.52
C ALA A 159 -3.06 -28.42 8.19
N SER A 160 -3.21 -28.38 9.51
CA SER A 160 -4.02 -29.36 10.22
C SER A 160 -5.52 -29.23 9.87
N ARG A 161 -5.95 -28.03 9.53
CA ARG A 161 -7.33 -27.68 9.21
C ARG A 161 -7.40 -26.44 8.33
N ILE A 162 -8.29 -26.46 7.32
CA ILE A 162 -8.62 -25.31 6.48
C ILE A 162 -9.75 -24.53 7.16
N LEU A 163 -9.62 -23.21 7.24
CA LEU A 163 -10.59 -22.30 7.88
C LEU A 163 -11.30 -21.40 6.88
N VAL A 164 -10.89 -21.41 5.62
CA VAL A 164 -11.40 -20.56 4.54
C VAL A 164 -11.95 -21.42 3.40
N LYS A 165 -12.66 -20.80 2.46
CA LYS A 165 -13.18 -21.45 1.27
C LYS A 165 -12.70 -20.69 0.04
N GLU A 166 -12.67 -21.37 -1.10
CA GLU A 166 -12.44 -20.75 -2.39
C GLU A 166 -13.41 -19.60 -2.66
N GLY A 167 -12.92 -18.53 -3.28
CA GLY A 167 -13.66 -17.31 -3.56
C GLY A 167 -13.74 -16.30 -2.40
N VAL A 168 -13.25 -16.63 -1.20
CA VAL A 168 -13.31 -15.72 -0.05
C VAL A 168 -12.15 -14.72 -0.12
N LEU A 169 -12.48 -13.43 0.12
CA LEU A 169 -11.50 -12.39 0.35
C LEU A 169 -10.88 -12.53 1.74
N VAL A 170 -9.56 -12.51 1.79
CA VAL A 170 -8.79 -12.52 3.04
C VAL A 170 -7.97 -11.24 3.19
N LYS A 171 -7.78 -10.83 4.44
CA LYS A 171 -6.90 -9.71 4.80
C LYS A 171 -5.52 -10.23 5.16
N ARG A 172 -4.50 -9.41 4.98
CA ARG A 172 -3.17 -9.68 5.51
C ARG A 172 -3.24 -9.96 7.01
N GLY A 173 -2.62 -11.05 7.47
CA GLY A 173 -2.65 -11.49 8.87
C GLY A 173 -3.93 -12.23 9.27
N GLN A 174 -4.86 -12.48 8.37
CA GLN A 174 -6.06 -13.26 8.64
C GLN A 174 -5.71 -14.75 8.75
N LYS A 175 -6.23 -15.39 9.80
CA LYS A 175 -6.09 -16.83 10.05
C LYS A 175 -6.95 -17.64 9.10
#